data_a7fe084cc96645999a2f478b4fda8da7
#
_entry.id   a7fe084cc96645999a2f478b4fda8da7
#
_cell.length_a   1.000
_cell.length_b   1.000
_cell.length_c   1.000
_cell.angle_alpha   90.00
_cell.angle_beta   90.00
_cell.angle_gamma   90.00
#
_symmetry.space_group_name_H-M   'P 1'
#
loop_
_entity.id
_entity.type
_entity.pdbx_description
1 polymer ?
#
loop_
_entity_poly.entity_id
_entity_poly.type
_entity_poly.pdbx_seq_one_letter_code
_entity_poly.pdbx_strand_id
1 'polypeptide(L)'
;MSWWTEENLELINKWAFQGERVIHGNPSGVDNAVSTWGGALRYQQGKISSLKRPPALKILLINTKVPRSTKALVAGVRSRLLKFPEIVAPLLTSIDAISLECERVLGEMAAAPAPEHYLVLEELIDMNQHHLNALGVGHASLDRLCQVTMAHGLHSKLTGAGGGGCGITLLRPDLERPEVEAVKQALTSCGFDCWETSIGAPGVSVHAATSLDAPVRQALDGL
;
A
#
# COMPACT_ATOMS: atom_id res chain seq x y z
N MET A 1 -24.70 5.15 -7.41
CA MET A 1 -25.41 3.99 -6.84
C MET A 1 -24.61 2.76 -7.18
N SER A 2 -24.21 1.95 -6.18
CA SER A 2 -23.57 0.66 -6.42
C SER A 2 -24.58 -0.29 -7.08
N TRP A 3 -24.30 -0.75 -8.29
CA TRP A 3 -25.12 -1.73 -9.02
C TRP A 3 -24.90 -3.16 -8.52
N TRP A 4 -23.89 -3.35 -7.64
CA TRP A 4 -23.51 -4.65 -7.11
C TRP A 4 -24.21 -4.95 -5.80
N THR A 5 -24.80 -6.12 -5.70
CA THR A 5 -25.21 -6.71 -4.41
C THR A 5 -24.00 -7.29 -3.71
N GLU A 6 -24.07 -7.54 -2.41
CA GLU A 6 -22.98 -8.20 -1.68
C GLU A 6 -22.64 -9.57 -2.27
N GLU A 7 -23.66 -10.33 -2.69
CA GLU A 7 -23.46 -11.62 -3.37
C GLU A 7 -22.67 -11.50 -4.67
N ASN A 8 -22.89 -10.42 -5.43
CA ASN A 8 -22.13 -10.16 -6.65
C ASN A 8 -20.66 -9.83 -6.31
N LEU A 9 -20.43 -9.03 -5.29
CA LEU A 9 -19.05 -8.69 -4.85
C LEU A 9 -18.32 -9.92 -4.35
N GLU A 10 -18.97 -10.77 -3.56
CA GLU A 10 -18.39 -12.04 -3.12
C GLU A 10 -18.03 -12.95 -4.31
N LEU A 11 -18.90 -13.03 -5.31
CA LEU A 11 -18.65 -13.81 -6.50
C LEU A 11 -17.46 -13.27 -7.31
N ILE A 12 -17.39 -11.95 -7.51
CA ILE A 12 -16.28 -11.28 -8.18
C ILE A 12 -14.96 -11.56 -7.44
N ASN A 13 -14.96 -11.36 -6.13
CA ASN A 13 -13.79 -11.62 -5.28
C ASN A 13 -13.33 -13.08 -5.37
N LYS A 14 -14.27 -14.03 -5.35
CA LYS A 14 -13.99 -15.45 -5.46
C LYS A 14 -13.31 -15.79 -6.80
N TRP A 15 -13.80 -15.25 -7.90
CA TRP A 15 -13.19 -15.49 -9.22
C TRP A 15 -11.84 -14.79 -9.35
N ALA A 16 -11.70 -13.56 -8.89
CA ALA A 16 -10.43 -12.85 -8.85
C ALA A 16 -9.37 -13.63 -8.04
N PHE A 17 -9.75 -14.17 -6.88
CA PHE A 17 -8.86 -15.02 -6.09
C PHE A 17 -8.42 -16.30 -6.82
N GLN A 18 -9.29 -16.94 -7.63
CA GLN A 18 -8.89 -18.07 -8.44
C GLN A 18 -7.89 -17.67 -9.53
N GLY A 19 -8.06 -16.49 -10.15
CA GLY A 19 -7.08 -15.92 -11.08
C GLY A 19 -5.72 -15.72 -10.42
N GLU A 20 -5.69 -15.10 -9.25
CA GLU A 20 -4.46 -14.93 -8.44
C GLU A 20 -3.78 -16.27 -8.12
N ARG A 21 -4.56 -17.31 -7.81
CA ARG A 21 -4.01 -18.66 -7.56
C ARG A 21 -3.32 -19.26 -8.79
N VAL A 22 -3.87 -19.04 -9.96
CA VAL A 22 -3.28 -19.54 -11.22
C VAL A 22 -1.94 -18.82 -11.50
N ILE A 23 -1.88 -17.52 -11.25
CA ILE A 23 -0.70 -16.69 -11.55
C ILE A 23 0.37 -16.84 -10.46
N HIS A 24 -0.01 -16.77 -9.19
CA HIS A 24 0.90 -16.65 -8.05
C HIS A 24 0.98 -17.91 -7.16
N GLY A 25 0.14 -18.89 -7.38
CA GLY A 25 0.11 -20.17 -6.67
C GLY A 25 -0.57 -20.10 -5.28
N ASN A 26 -0.10 -19.26 -4.38
CA ASN A 26 -0.63 -19.13 -3.02
C ASN A 26 -0.79 -17.66 -2.62
N PRO A 27 -1.79 -16.95 -3.18
CA PRO A 27 -2.04 -15.54 -2.86
C PRO A 27 -2.64 -15.38 -1.47
N SER A 28 -2.41 -14.21 -0.85
CA SER A 28 -3.00 -13.86 0.46
C SER A 28 -4.51 -13.60 0.38
N GLY A 29 -5.00 -13.18 -0.76
CA GLY A 29 -6.38 -12.73 -0.95
C GLY A 29 -6.62 -11.25 -0.63
N VAL A 30 -5.59 -10.51 -0.21
CA VAL A 30 -5.72 -9.08 0.13
C VAL A 30 -5.93 -8.22 -1.12
N ASP A 31 -5.16 -8.47 -2.18
CA ASP A 31 -5.19 -7.64 -3.39
C ASP A 31 -6.54 -7.73 -4.10
N ASN A 32 -7.06 -8.94 -4.28
CA ASN A 32 -8.37 -9.13 -4.87
C ASN A 32 -9.49 -8.60 -3.96
N ALA A 33 -9.38 -8.74 -2.64
CA ALA A 33 -10.37 -8.24 -1.70
C ALA A 33 -10.45 -6.70 -1.72
N VAL A 34 -9.30 -5.99 -1.60
CA VAL A 34 -9.30 -4.53 -1.63
C VAL A 34 -9.75 -3.98 -2.99
N SER A 35 -9.43 -4.67 -4.09
CA SER A 35 -9.89 -4.29 -5.43
C SER A 35 -11.39 -4.49 -5.61
N THR A 36 -11.98 -5.46 -4.91
CA THR A 36 -13.41 -5.75 -4.99
C THR A 36 -14.24 -4.79 -4.13
N TRP A 37 -13.91 -4.67 -2.85
CA TRP A 37 -14.70 -3.84 -1.92
C TRP A 37 -14.24 -2.39 -1.83
N GLY A 38 -12.99 -2.11 -2.21
CA GLY A 38 -12.40 -0.78 -2.07
C GLY A 38 -12.07 -0.41 -0.63
N GLY A 39 -11.83 0.88 -0.42
CA GLY A 39 -11.55 1.42 0.90
C GLY A 39 -10.19 1.01 1.43
N ALA A 40 -10.14 0.57 2.67
CA ALA A 40 -8.97 0.00 3.32
C ALA A 40 -9.35 -1.28 4.07
N LEU A 41 -8.44 -2.23 4.07
CA LEU A 41 -8.64 -3.54 4.70
C LEU A 41 -7.55 -3.79 5.74
N ARG A 42 -7.94 -4.44 6.84
CA ARG A 42 -7.01 -5.10 7.76
C ARG A 42 -6.89 -6.57 7.38
N TYR A 43 -5.66 -7.03 7.23
CA TYR A 43 -5.34 -8.43 7.01
C TYR A 43 -4.46 -8.94 8.14
N GLN A 44 -4.85 -10.06 8.73
CA GLN A 44 -4.06 -10.74 9.75
C GLN A 44 -4.34 -12.25 9.69
N GLN A 45 -3.30 -13.05 9.48
CA GLN A 45 -3.37 -14.52 9.51
C GLN A 45 -4.51 -15.11 8.66
N GLY A 46 -4.67 -14.61 7.43
CA GLY A 46 -5.72 -15.08 6.51
C GLY A 46 -7.11 -14.48 6.77
N LYS A 47 -7.28 -13.67 7.81
CA LYS A 47 -8.53 -12.96 8.09
C LYS A 47 -8.48 -11.55 7.49
N ILE A 48 -9.51 -11.20 6.76
CA ILE A 48 -9.68 -9.89 6.14
C ILE A 48 -10.89 -9.21 6.81
N SER A 49 -10.73 -7.96 7.20
CA SER A 49 -11.80 -7.09 7.69
C SER A 49 -11.69 -5.71 7.07
N SER A 50 -12.83 -5.12 6.71
CA SER A 50 -12.88 -3.76 6.18
C SER A 50 -12.73 -2.73 7.31
N LEU A 51 -11.89 -1.72 7.09
CA LEU A 51 -11.84 -0.54 7.93
C LEU A 51 -13.06 0.33 7.64
N LYS A 52 -13.84 0.63 8.68
CA LYS A 52 -15.02 1.48 8.53
C LYS A 52 -14.58 2.91 8.20
N ARG A 53 -14.94 3.38 6.99
CA ARG A 53 -14.75 4.76 6.54
C ARG A 53 -13.30 5.25 6.69
N PRO A 54 -12.33 4.65 5.98
CA PRO A 54 -10.95 5.16 6.02
C PRO A 54 -10.93 6.61 5.54
N PRO A 55 -10.11 7.48 6.15
CA PRO A 55 -9.93 8.83 5.66
C PRO A 55 -9.30 8.78 4.26
N ALA A 56 -9.64 9.75 3.41
CA ALA A 56 -8.97 9.93 2.13
C ALA A 56 -7.56 10.48 2.36
N LEU A 57 -6.56 9.60 2.37
CA LEU A 57 -5.16 9.99 2.48
C LEU A 57 -4.54 10.16 1.10
N LYS A 58 -3.83 11.26 0.89
CA LYS A 58 -3.01 11.46 -0.30
C LYS A 58 -1.63 10.85 -0.10
N ILE A 59 -1.13 10.20 -1.11
CA ILE A 59 0.20 9.59 -1.12
C ILE A 59 0.91 9.82 -2.45
N LEU A 60 2.24 9.76 -2.42
CA LEU A 60 3.03 9.44 -3.60
C LEU A 60 3.24 7.93 -3.64
N LEU A 61 2.87 7.31 -4.73
CA LEU A 61 3.28 5.96 -5.07
C LEU A 61 4.55 6.06 -5.91
N ILE A 62 5.62 5.38 -5.49
CA ILE A 62 6.94 5.49 -6.09
C ILE A 62 7.41 4.10 -6.50
N ASN A 63 7.71 3.91 -7.79
CA ASN A 63 8.25 2.66 -8.31
C ASN A 63 9.76 2.79 -8.54
N THR A 64 10.53 1.99 -7.82
CA THR A 64 12.00 1.94 -7.95
C THR A 64 12.47 1.20 -9.21
N LYS A 65 11.57 0.53 -9.94
CA LYS A 65 11.85 -0.32 -11.11
C LYS A 65 12.77 -1.53 -10.83
N VAL A 66 13.05 -1.79 -9.56
CA VAL A 66 13.85 -2.96 -9.16
C VAL A 66 12.94 -4.19 -9.09
N PRO A 67 13.18 -5.23 -9.90
CA PRO A 67 12.41 -6.46 -9.86
C PRO A 67 12.65 -7.20 -8.55
N ARG A 68 11.62 -7.90 -8.06
CA ARG A 68 11.69 -8.62 -6.79
C ARG A 68 10.99 -9.98 -6.87
N SER A 69 11.41 -10.89 -6.01
CA SER A 69 10.73 -12.17 -5.79
C SER A 69 10.10 -12.18 -4.40
N THR A 70 8.78 -12.04 -4.33
CA THR A 70 8.03 -12.13 -3.07
C THR A 70 8.31 -13.46 -2.36
N LYS A 71 8.36 -14.56 -3.11
CA LYS A 71 8.66 -15.90 -2.57
C LYS A 71 10.02 -15.95 -1.87
N ALA A 72 11.06 -15.36 -2.49
CA ALA A 72 12.40 -15.36 -1.91
C ALA A 72 12.49 -14.51 -0.64
N LEU A 73 11.83 -13.32 -0.63
CA LEU A 73 11.81 -12.42 0.52
C LEU A 73 11.07 -13.05 1.71
N VAL A 74 9.90 -13.66 1.49
CA VAL A 74 9.15 -14.38 2.54
C VAL A 74 9.97 -15.54 3.09
N ALA A 75 10.63 -16.32 2.24
CA ALA A 75 11.52 -17.40 2.66
C ALA A 75 12.70 -16.88 3.49
N GLY A 76 13.25 -15.71 3.12
CA GLY A 76 14.32 -15.04 3.87
C GLY A 76 13.90 -14.64 5.27
N VAL A 77 12.73 -14.03 5.44
CA VAL A 77 12.18 -13.68 6.77
C VAL A 77 11.95 -14.94 7.61
N ARG A 78 11.37 -15.98 7.02
CA ARG A 78 11.16 -17.26 7.71
C ARG A 78 12.49 -17.88 8.18
N SER A 79 13.51 -17.87 7.35
CA SER A 79 14.85 -18.35 7.70
C SER A 79 15.45 -17.56 8.88
N ARG A 80 15.31 -16.24 8.88
CA ARG A 80 15.77 -15.38 9.98
C ARG A 80 15.01 -15.67 11.27
N LEU A 81 13.69 -15.84 11.20
CA LEU A 81 12.87 -16.21 12.37
C LEU A 81 13.30 -17.54 12.98
N LEU A 82 13.60 -18.55 12.16
CA LEU A 82 14.08 -19.85 12.63
C LEU A 82 15.49 -19.74 13.23
N LYS A 83 16.35 -18.89 12.68
CA LYS A 83 17.72 -18.72 13.14
C LYS A 83 17.84 -17.86 14.39
N PHE A 84 17.03 -16.83 14.51
CA PHE A 84 17.08 -15.83 15.57
C PHE A 84 15.68 -15.55 16.15
N PRO A 85 14.99 -16.56 16.73
CA PRO A 85 13.60 -16.41 17.17
C PRO A 85 13.43 -15.28 18.20
N GLU A 86 14.33 -15.18 19.18
CA GLU A 86 14.28 -14.17 20.25
C GLU A 86 14.49 -12.72 19.77
N ILE A 87 15.00 -12.56 18.55
CA ILE A 87 15.19 -11.22 17.93
C ILE A 87 14.06 -10.94 16.94
N VAL A 88 13.72 -11.91 16.09
CA VAL A 88 12.81 -11.69 14.96
C VAL A 88 11.34 -11.74 15.39
N ALA A 89 10.96 -12.63 16.33
CA ALA A 89 9.58 -12.69 16.81
C ALA A 89 9.13 -11.37 17.47
N PRO A 90 9.93 -10.71 18.35
CA PRO A 90 9.59 -9.39 18.86
C PRO A 90 9.44 -8.31 17.80
N LEU A 91 10.26 -8.35 16.73
CA LEU A 91 10.10 -7.40 15.60
C LEU A 91 8.75 -7.59 14.90
N LEU A 92 8.32 -8.83 14.66
CA LEU A 92 7.02 -9.13 14.07
C LEU A 92 5.87 -8.69 14.99
N THR A 93 6.01 -8.91 16.30
CA THR A 93 5.04 -8.43 17.30
C THR A 93 4.96 -6.90 17.30
N SER A 94 6.10 -6.22 17.19
CA SER A 94 6.13 -4.75 17.10
C SER A 94 5.47 -4.23 15.81
N ILE A 95 5.67 -4.91 14.67
CA ILE A 95 5.00 -4.56 13.42
C ILE A 95 3.47 -4.75 13.53
N ASP A 96 3.01 -5.80 14.21
CA ASP A 96 1.59 -5.99 14.48
C ASP A 96 1.02 -4.85 15.35
N ALA A 97 1.73 -4.43 16.39
CA ALA A 97 1.36 -3.28 17.22
C ALA A 97 1.31 -1.98 16.42
N ILE A 98 2.28 -1.73 15.53
CA ILE A 98 2.28 -0.57 14.62
C ILE A 98 1.03 -0.60 13.73
N SER A 99 0.65 -1.75 13.21
CA SER A 99 -0.55 -1.91 12.38
C SER A 99 -1.84 -1.60 13.14
N LEU A 100 -1.95 -2.06 14.39
CA LEU A 100 -3.09 -1.77 15.27
C LEU A 100 -3.18 -0.28 15.61
N GLU A 101 -2.05 0.36 15.91
CA GLU A 101 -2.01 1.79 16.20
C GLU A 101 -2.38 2.61 14.95
N CYS A 102 -1.90 2.21 13.77
CA CYS A 102 -2.29 2.83 12.51
C CYS A 102 -3.81 2.72 12.28
N GLU A 103 -4.43 1.55 12.53
CA GLU A 103 -5.88 1.37 12.45
C GLU A 103 -6.62 2.31 13.40
N ARG A 104 -6.15 2.45 14.65
CA ARG A 104 -6.72 3.36 15.65
C ARG A 104 -6.69 4.81 15.17
N VAL A 105 -5.53 5.28 14.72
CA VAL A 105 -5.34 6.65 14.21
C VAL A 105 -6.20 6.93 12.99
N LEU A 106 -6.28 6.00 12.05
CA LEU A 106 -7.16 6.14 10.87
C LEU A 106 -8.64 6.23 11.28
N GLY A 107 -9.05 5.49 12.32
CA GLY A 107 -10.41 5.58 12.88
C GLY A 107 -10.70 6.95 13.49
N GLU A 108 -9.76 7.51 14.23
CA GLU A 108 -9.86 8.86 14.81
C GLU A 108 -9.90 9.94 13.73
N MET A 109 -9.03 9.86 12.73
CA MET A 109 -9.03 10.77 11.57
C MET A 109 -10.37 10.74 10.81
N ALA A 110 -11.01 9.58 10.70
CA ALA A 110 -12.30 9.46 10.05
C ALA A 110 -13.43 10.13 10.85
N ALA A 111 -13.32 10.15 12.18
CA ALA A 111 -14.29 10.77 13.07
C ALA A 111 -14.05 12.29 13.22
N ALA A 112 -12.80 12.70 13.42
CA ALA A 112 -12.39 14.08 13.64
C ALA A 112 -10.97 14.31 13.07
N PRO A 113 -10.82 14.68 11.80
CA PRO A 113 -9.51 14.91 11.19
C PRO A 113 -8.75 16.02 11.93
N ALA A 114 -7.48 15.74 12.28
CA ALA A 114 -6.59 16.71 12.91
C ALA A 114 -5.15 16.55 12.36
N PRO A 115 -4.36 17.66 12.27
CA PRO A 115 -2.99 17.61 11.77
C PRO A 115 -2.09 16.65 12.56
N GLU A 116 -2.31 16.52 13.85
CA GLU A 116 -1.54 15.67 14.78
C GLU A 116 -1.59 14.19 14.37
N HIS A 117 -2.69 13.74 13.79
CA HIS A 117 -2.81 12.37 13.29
C HIS A 117 -1.81 12.05 12.18
N TYR A 118 -1.51 13.02 11.31
CA TYR A 118 -0.51 12.86 10.26
C TYR A 118 0.89 12.67 10.86
N LEU A 119 1.24 13.42 11.91
CA LEU A 119 2.53 13.29 12.59
C LEU A 119 2.68 11.88 13.18
N VAL A 120 1.63 11.37 13.82
CA VAL A 120 1.64 10.00 14.36
C VAL A 120 1.79 8.97 13.24
N LEU A 121 1.08 9.12 12.12
CA LEU A 121 1.23 8.21 10.98
C LEU A 121 2.64 8.26 10.39
N GLU A 122 3.27 9.42 10.33
CA GLU A 122 4.66 9.58 9.86
C GLU A 122 5.65 8.84 10.77
N GLU A 123 5.50 8.94 12.09
CA GLU A 123 6.32 8.18 13.04
C GLU A 123 6.11 6.66 12.88
N LEU A 124 4.87 6.22 12.72
CA LEU A 124 4.56 4.80 12.48
C LEU A 124 5.15 4.28 11.15
N ILE A 125 5.14 5.12 10.11
CA ILE A 125 5.77 4.83 8.81
C ILE A 125 7.27 4.60 9.00
N ASP A 126 7.96 5.48 9.71
CA ASP A 126 9.39 5.38 9.94
C ASP A 126 9.75 4.14 10.77
N MET A 127 9.05 3.94 11.89
CA MET A 127 9.26 2.75 12.73
C MET A 127 9.06 1.47 11.91
N ASN A 128 8.00 1.41 11.11
CA ASN A 128 7.73 0.24 10.28
C ASN A 128 8.82 0.02 9.23
N GLN A 129 9.30 1.08 8.56
CA GLN A 129 10.39 0.98 7.59
C GLN A 129 11.66 0.41 8.22
N HIS A 130 12.03 0.87 9.41
CA HIS A 130 13.22 0.36 10.11
C HIS A 130 13.06 -1.10 10.55
N HIS A 131 11.89 -1.51 10.99
CA HIS A 131 11.59 -2.92 11.31
C HIS A 131 11.69 -3.81 10.07
N LEU A 132 11.16 -3.35 8.94
CA LEU A 132 11.23 -4.08 7.67
C LEU A 132 12.69 -4.22 7.19
N ASN A 133 13.52 -3.18 7.35
CA ASN A 133 14.95 -3.26 7.09
C ASN A 133 15.64 -4.29 7.99
N ALA A 134 15.32 -4.31 9.29
CA ALA A 134 15.84 -5.29 10.23
C ALA A 134 15.42 -6.73 9.89
N LEU A 135 14.21 -6.93 9.36
CA LEU A 135 13.75 -8.22 8.84
C LEU A 135 14.49 -8.64 7.55
N GLY A 136 15.24 -7.73 6.91
CA GLY A 136 16.03 -8.00 5.71
C GLY A 136 15.22 -7.95 4.41
N VAL A 137 14.10 -7.22 4.41
CA VAL A 137 13.30 -6.97 3.21
C VAL A 137 13.53 -5.56 2.64
N GLY A 138 14.53 -4.82 3.15
CA GLY A 138 15.00 -3.57 2.57
C GLY A 138 15.75 -3.77 1.26
N HIS A 139 16.09 -2.67 0.60
CA HIS A 139 16.91 -2.63 -0.61
C HIS A 139 17.48 -1.22 -0.78
N ALA A 140 18.69 -1.10 -1.34
CA ALA A 140 19.37 0.18 -1.53
C ALA A 140 18.53 1.22 -2.31
N SER A 141 17.69 0.79 -3.26
CA SER A 141 16.76 1.68 -3.97
C SER A 141 15.66 2.23 -3.06
N LEU A 142 15.16 1.43 -2.12
CA LEU A 142 14.17 1.84 -1.12
C LEU A 142 14.79 2.76 -0.08
N ASP A 143 16.03 2.48 0.35
CA ASP A 143 16.79 3.38 1.23
C ASP A 143 16.99 4.74 0.56
N ARG A 144 17.35 4.75 -0.72
CA ARG A 144 17.49 5.97 -1.52
C ARG A 144 16.18 6.74 -1.62
N LEU A 145 15.05 6.05 -1.85
CA LEU A 145 13.72 6.64 -1.85
C LEU A 145 13.44 7.35 -0.52
N CYS A 146 13.62 6.65 0.60
CA CYS A 146 13.40 7.23 1.93
C CYS A 146 14.32 8.42 2.23
N GLN A 147 15.58 8.36 1.82
CA GLN A 147 16.54 9.48 1.97
C GLN A 147 16.09 10.71 1.20
N VAL A 148 15.65 10.54 -0.06
CA VAL A 148 15.19 11.65 -0.90
C VAL A 148 13.95 12.30 -0.30
N THR A 149 12.95 11.53 0.08
CA THR A 149 11.72 12.07 0.66
C THR A 149 11.96 12.73 2.01
N MET A 150 12.82 12.14 2.86
CA MET A 150 13.21 12.71 4.15
C MET A 150 13.93 14.06 4.01
N ALA A 151 14.75 14.25 2.97
CA ALA A 151 15.39 15.54 2.68
C ALA A 151 14.39 16.65 2.34
N HIS A 152 13.14 16.29 2.01
CA HIS A 152 12.02 17.18 1.79
C HIS A 152 11.01 17.19 2.96
N GLY A 153 11.37 16.64 4.12
CA GLY A 153 10.50 16.59 5.31
C GLY A 153 9.30 15.63 5.15
N LEU A 154 9.43 14.60 4.33
CA LEU A 154 8.39 13.60 4.08
C LEU A 154 8.82 12.22 4.52
N HIS A 155 7.86 11.41 4.93
CA HIS A 155 8.07 10.09 5.50
C HIS A 155 7.57 9.00 4.56
N SER A 156 8.42 7.99 4.35
CA SER A 156 8.20 6.97 3.33
C SER A 156 8.52 5.58 3.85
N LYS A 157 7.86 4.59 3.26
CA LYS A 157 8.17 3.19 3.53
C LYS A 157 7.98 2.34 2.27
N LEU A 158 8.64 1.20 2.28
CA LEU A 158 8.37 0.16 1.29
C LEU A 158 6.92 -0.34 1.39
N THR A 159 6.38 -0.83 0.28
CA THR A 159 5.08 -1.51 0.24
C THR A 159 5.21 -2.89 -0.41
N GLY A 160 4.32 -3.80 -0.03
CA GLY A 160 4.37 -5.20 -0.46
C GLY A 160 5.53 -5.97 0.20
N ALA A 161 6.17 -6.85 -0.55
CA ALA A 161 7.21 -7.74 -0.04
C ALA A 161 8.56 -7.06 0.25
N GLY A 162 8.80 -5.86 -0.23
CA GLY A 162 10.10 -5.20 -0.17
C GLY A 162 11.09 -5.71 -1.22
N GLY A 163 12.40 -5.56 -0.98
CA GLY A 163 13.47 -5.98 -1.87
C GLY A 163 13.57 -5.19 -3.19
N GLY A 164 12.94 -4.04 -3.27
CA GLY A 164 12.71 -3.22 -4.45
C GLY A 164 11.23 -2.96 -4.68
N GLY A 165 10.80 -2.78 -5.93
CA GLY A 165 9.42 -2.49 -6.29
C GLY A 165 8.98 -1.11 -5.84
N CYS A 166 7.83 -1.00 -5.18
CA CYS A 166 7.24 0.28 -4.82
C CYS A 166 7.44 0.65 -3.35
N GLY A 167 7.49 1.96 -3.11
CA GLY A 167 7.30 2.58 -1.80
C GLY A 167 6.17 3.59 -1.84
N ILE A 168 5.73 4.01 -0.69
CA ILE A 168 4.73 5.05 -0.50
C ILE A 168 5.28 6.18 0.37
N THR A 169 4.87 7.40 0.09
CA THR A 169 5.14 8.59 0.90
C THR A 169 3.82 9.22 1.30
N LEU A 170 3.63 9.49 2.57
CA LEU A 170 2.43 10.20 3.04
C LEU A 170 2.53 11.68 2.66
N LEU A 171 1.45 12.22 2.09
CA LEU A 171 1.32 13.65 1.79
C LEU A 171 0.36 14.29 2.78
N ARG A 172 0.90 15.20 3.61
CA ARG A 172 0.08 16.01 4.52
C ARG A 172 -0.76 17.02 3.73
N PRO A 173 -1.94 17.39 4.24
CA PRO A 173 -2.83 18.34 3.55
C PRO A 173 -2.30 19.78 3.53
N ASP A 174 -1.31 20.11 4.35
CA ASP A 174 -0.65 21.42 4.44
C ASP A 174 0.49 21.61 3.41
N LEU A 175 0.88 20.51 2.70
CA LEU A 175 1.91 20.59 1.66
C LEU A 175 1.42 21.39 0.46
N GLU A 176 2.23 22.36 0.07
CA GLU A 176 1.97 23.15 -1.12
C GLU A 176 2.36 22.42 -2.40
N ARG A 177 1.70 22.74 -3.51
CA ARG A 177 1.96 22.13 -4.82
C ARG A 177 3.44 22.18 -5.25
N PRO A 178 4.19 23.30 -5.08
CA PRO A 178 5.60 23.35 -5.42
C PRO A 178 6.45 22.36 -4.63
N GLU A 179 6.15 22.11 -3.36
CA GLU A 179 6.88 21.15 -2.51
C GLU A 179 6.70 19.73 -3.02
N VAL A 180 5.47 19.35 -3.37
CA VAL A 180 5.17 18.04 -3.94
C VAL A 180 5.88 17.83 -5.28
N GLU A 181 5.87 18.83 -6.15
CA GLU A 181 6.57 18.75 -7.45
C GLU A 181 8.09 18.67 -7.27
N ALA A 182 8.68 19.38 -6.29
CA ALA A 182 10.10 19.30 -6.00
C ALA A 182 10.53 17.88 -5.59
N VAL A 183 9.75 17.22 -4.72
CA VAL A 183 9.99 15.83 -4.31
C VAL A 183 9.87 14.88 -5.51
N LYS A 184 8.83 15.03 -6.32
CA LYS A 184 8.64 14.21 -7.53
C LYS A 184 9.81 14.35 -8.49
N GLN A 185 10.30 15.58 -8.70
CA GLN A 185 11.48 15.85 -9.51
C GLN A 185 12.75 15.16 -8.96
N ALA A 186 12.98 15.27 -7.65
CA ALA A 186 14.12 14.64 -7.00
C ALA A 186 14.07 13.11 -7.13
N LEU A 187 12.90 12.50 -6.94
CA LEU A 187 12.70 11.05 -7.10
C LEU A 187 12.87 10.61 -8.57
N THR A 188 12.32 11.37 -9.51
CA THR A 188 12.49 11.10 -10.95
C THR A 188 13.94 11.21 -11.38
N SER A 189 14.72 12.15 -10.82
CA SER A 189 16.16 12.26 -11.04
C SER A 189 16.95 11.06 -10.52
N CYS A 190 16.38 10.28 -9.60
CA CYS A 190 16.93 8.99 -9.17
C CYS A 190 16.52 7.81 -10.08
N GLY A 191 15.79 8.08 -11.16
CA GLY A 191 15.29 7.08 -12.10
C GLY A 191 13.98 6.40 -11.69
N PHE A 192 13.30 6.88 -10.64
CA PHE A 192 12.03 6.34 -10.16
C PHE A 192 10.84 6.93 -10.90
N ASP A 193 9.75 6.17 -11.00
CA ASP A 193 8.46 6.73 -11.43
C ASP A 193 7.62 7.09 -10.21
N CYS A 194 6.90 8.22 -10.28
CA CYS A 194 6.12 8.75 -9.17
C CYS A 194 4.72 9.15 -9.62
N TRP A 195 3.72 8.75 -8.85
CA TRP A 195 2.32 9.12 -9.05
C TRP A 195 1.69 9.62 -7.76
N GLU A 196 0.97 10.73 -7.86
CA GLU A 196 0.07 11.14 -6.79
C GLU A 196 -1.21 10.34 -6.89
N THR A 197 -1.65 9.79 -5.77
CA THR A 197 -2.91 9.06 -5.68
C THR A 197 -3.51 9.21 -4.29
N SER A 198 -4.70 8.67 -4.10
CA SER A 198 -5.39 8.65 -2.81
C SER A 198 -5.68 7.23 -2.39
N ILE A 199 -5.54 6.96 -1.09
CA ILE A 199 -5.98 5.72 -0.47
C ILE A 199 -7.49 5.80 -0.26
N GLY A 200 -8.18 4.66 -0.31
CA GLY A 200 -9.61 4.58 -0.04
C GLY A 200 -10.49 4.72 -1.28
N ALA A 201 -9.94 4.43 -2.47
CA ALA A 201 -10.72 4.39 -3.70
C ALA A 201 -11.89 3.41 -3.61
N PRO A 202 -12.99 3.64 -4.36
CA PRO A 202 -14.07 2.67 -4.45
C PRO A 202 -13.56 1.35 -5.05
N GLY A 203 -14.20 0.24 -4.69
CA GLY A 203 -13.91 -1.07 -5.26
C GLY A 203 -14.39 -1.20 -6.71
N VAL A 204 -14.75 -2.41 -7.10
CA VAL A 204 -15.24 -2.68 -8.45
C VAL A 204 -16.50 -1.85 -8.78
N SER A 205 -16.50 -1.25 -9.94
CA SER A 205 -17.61 -0.41 -10.42
C SER A 205 -18.06 -0.84 -11.81
N VAL A 206 -19.33 -0.55 -12.13
CA VAL A 206 -19.91 -0.74 -13.46
C VAL A 206 -20.02 0.60 -14.15
N HIS A 207 -19.57 0.64 -15.38
CA HIS A 207 -19.70 1.81 -16.25
C HIS A 207 -20.61 1.49 -17.42
N ALA A 208 -21.58 2.36 -17.69
CA ALA A 208 -22.35 2.25 -18.93
C ALA A 208 -21.41 2.55 -20.11
N ALA A 209 -21.54 1.82 -21.22
CA ALA A 209 -20.70 2.04 -22.41
C ALA A 209 -20.74 3.49 -22.89
N THR A 210 -21.86 4.18 -22.71
CA THR A 210 -22.03 5.60 -23.07
C THR A 210 -21.28 6.56 -22.14
N SER A 211 -20.93 6.14 -20.93
CA SER A 211 -20.19 6.96 -19.95
C SER A 211 -18.66 6.78 -20.00
N LEU A 212 -18.19 5.88 -20.85
CA LEU A 212 -16.74 5.65 -21.03
C LEU A 212 -16.14 6.72 -21.93
N ASP A 213 -14.94 7.15 -21.61
CA ASP A 213 -14.14 8.03 -22.46
C ASP A 213 -13.83 7.38 -23.81
N ALA A 214 -13.72 8.20 -24.85
CA ALA A 214 -13.50 7.71 -26.21
C ALA A 214 -12.31 6.76 -26.37
N PRO A 215 -11.13 7.01 -25.76
CA PRO A 215 -9.99 6.09 -25.83
C PRO A 215 -10.28 4.72 -25.19
N VAL A 216 -11.05 4.72 -24.08
CA VAL A 216 -11.42 3.47 -23.40
C VAL A 216 -12.39 2.66 -24.24
N ARG A 217 -13.41 3.31 -24.83
CA ARG A 217 -14.32 2.64 -25.77
C ARG A 217 -13.59 2.03 -26.95
N GLN A 218 -12.70 2.79 -27.57
CA GLN A 218 -11.91 2.31 -28.71
C GLN A 218 -11.04 1.09 -28.36
N ALA A 219 -10.47 1.05 -27.16
CA ALA A 219 -9.70 -0.09 -26.69
C ALA A 219 -10.57 -1.34 -26.47
N LEU A 220 -11.82 -1.17 -26.02
CA LEU A 220 -12.76 -2.28 -25.79
C LEU A 220 -13.39 -2.80 -27.11
N ASP A 221 -13.63 -1.93 -28.08
CA ASP A 221 -14.18 -2.30 -29.39
C ASP A 221 -13.17 -3.09 -30.25
N GLY A 222 -11.88 -3.10 -29.87
CA GLY A 222 -10.81 -3.85 -30.51
C GLY A 222 -10.51 -5.23 -29.89
N LEU A 223 -11.26 -5.62 -28.85
CA LEU A 223 -11.18 -6.94 -28.20
C LEU A 223 -12.29 -7.86 -28.69
#